data_0dcf1cbcddba21b6cb56198e20356ab2
#
_entry.id   0dcf1cbcddba21b6cb56198e20356ab2
#
_cell.length_a   1.000
_cell.length_b   1.000
_cell.length_c   1.000
_cell.angle_alpha   90.00
_cell.angle_beta   90.00
_cell.angle_gamma   90.00
#
_symmetry.space_group_name_H-M   'P 1'
#
loop_
_entity.id
_entity.type
_entity.pdbx_description
1 polymer ?
#
loop_
_entity_poly.entity_id
_entity_poly.type
_entity_poly.pdbx_seq_one_letter_code
_entity_poly.pdbx_strand_id
1 'polypeptide(L)'
;ISSSQETTEEKLIVLAAWMKERYGSTMAQALKTVLPVREKVRSKEKRRILLNINEEEAIALAEKLEKSRCKARARILRALCEKPELDYTEAAKNLGMTSSVLNPLVEQGVIRIQQDEVYRIPVKGEAIPREKLSELTEPQKKVLDQIQEEWKRESPRPVLIHGVTGSGKTQVYMKLIEQVVEQGRQVIVLIPEISLTYQTVRRFYGWFGEKVSVLNSRLSLGERYDQFRRAKQGEIQIMVGPRSALFTPF
;
A
#
# COMPACT_ATOMS: atom_id res chain seq x y z
N ILE A 1 5.26 23.83 -27.39
CA ILE A 1 5.29 22.37 -27.58
C ILE A 1 5.60 21.80 -26.19
N SER A 2 4.55 21.52 -25.43
CA SER A 2 4.71 20.84 -24.13
C SER A 2 5.05 19.39 -24.42
N SER A 3 6.19 18.93 -23.92
CA SER A 3 6.54 17.51 -23.86
C SER A 3 5.49 16.84 -22.96
N SER A 4 4.51 16.15 -23.56
CA SER A 4 3.60 15.28 -22.82
C SER A 4 4.46 14.18 -22.20
N GLN A 5 4.60 14.19 -20.87
CA GLN A 5 5.14 13.04 -20.15
C GLN A 5 4.20 11.88 -20.44
N GLU A 6 4.72 10.84 -21.08
CA GLU A 6 3.97 9.60 -21.31
C GLU A 6 3.42 9.09 -19.98
N THR A 7 2.14 8.83 -19.94
CA THR A 7 1.51 8.26 -18.74
C THR A 7 2.04 6.83 -18.50
N THR A 8 2.03 6.37 -17.26
CA THR A 8 2.43 4.99 -16.93
C THR A 8 1.62 3.97 -17.74
N GLU A 9 0.35 4.27 -18.04
CA GLU A 9 -0.55 3.41 -18.81
C GLU A 9 -0.13 3.33 -20.29
N GLU A 10 0.31 4.43 -20.88
CA GLU A 10 0.85 4.45 -22.25
C GLU A 10 2.09 3.56 -22.37
N LYS A 11 3.02 3.64 -21.42
CA LYS A 11 4.20 2.78 -21.38
C LYS A 11 3.84 1.29 -21.27
N LEU A 12 2.83 0.95 -20.47
CA LEU A 12 2.36 -0.42 -20.33
C LEU A 12 1.66 -0.92 -21.61
N ILE A 13 0.96 -0.06 -22.33
CA ILE A 13 0.37 -0.41 -23.65
C ILE A 13 1.47 -0.67 -24.68
N VAL A 14 2.50 0.16 -24.71
CA VAL A 14 3.68 -0.05 -25.60
C VAL A 14 4.36 -1.37 -25.25
N LEU A 15 4.54 -1.69 -23.98
CA LEU A 15 5.08 -2.97 -23.51
C LEU A 15 4.19 -4.14 -23.98
N ALA A 16 2.87 -4.01 -23.89
CA ALA A 16 1.96 -5.04 -24.37
C ALA A 16 2.05 -5.27 -25.90
N ALA A 17 2.21 -4.20 -26.68
CA ALA A 17 2.43 -4.28 -28.12
C ALA A 17 3.75 -5.02 -28.43
N TRP A 18 4.83 -4.65 -27.77
CA TRP A 18 6.12 -5.34 -27.88
C TRP A 18 6.03 -6.83 -27.51
N MET A 19 5.33 -7.16 -26.40
CA MET A 19 5.12 -8.55 -25.99
C MET A 19 4.33 -9.35 -27.02
N LYS A 20 3.30 -8.76 -27.63
CA LYS A 20 2.54 -9.38 -28.72
C LYS A 20 3.47 -9.80 -29.87
N GLU A 21 4.30 -8.89 -30.31
CA GLU A 21 5.23 -9.14 -31.45
C GLU A 21 6.30 -10.16 -31.08
N ARG A 22 6.89 -10.04 -29.90
CA ARG A 22 8.02 -10.86 -29.48
C ARG A 22 7.64 -12.29 -29.12
N TYR A 23 6.47 -12.51 -28.54
CA TYR A 23 6.03 -13.82 -28.02
C TYR A 23 4.85 -14.42 -28.78
N GLY A 24 4.38 -13.79 -29.84
CA GLY A 24 3.28 -14.30 -30.66
C GLY A 24 1.94 -14.36 -29.93
N SER A 25 1.77 -13.59 -28.86
CA SER A 25 0.51 -13.51 -28.12
C SER A 25 -0.50 -12.59 -28.81
N THR A 26 -1.78 -12.69 -28.43
CA THR A 26 -2.75 -11.68 -28.86
C THR A 26 -2.60 -10.40 -28.04
N MET A 27 -2.98 -9.25 -28.60
CA MET A 27 -2.95 -7.98 -27.88
C MET A 27 -3.80 -8.03 -26.58
N ALA A 28 -4.92 -8.74 -26.61
CA ALA A 28 -5.78 -8.91 -25.44
C ALA A 28 -5.10 -9.72 -24.33
N GLN A 29 -4.33 -10.75 -24.68
CA GLN A 29 -3.54 -11.52 -23.71
C GLN A 29 -2.38 -10.70 -23.14
N ALA A 30 -1.67 -9.97 -23.99
CA ALA A 30 -0.58 -9.09 -23.56
C ALA A 30 -1.10 -8.00 -22.61
N LEU A 31 -2.17 -7.29 -22.96
CA LEU A 31 -2.80 -6.28 -22.10
C LEU A 31 -3.30 -6.88 -20.78
N LYS A 32 -3.89 -8.06 -20.78
CA LYS A 32 -4.33 -8.73 -19.55
C LYS A 32 -3.17 -9.08 -18.62
N THR A 33 -2.00 -9.32 -19.17
CA THR A 33 -0.78 -9.61 -18.41
C THR A 33 -0.19 -8.34 -17.81
N VAL A 34 -0.10 -7.29 -18.61
CA VAL A 34 0.54 -6.00 -18.25
C VAL A 34 -0.38 -5.15 -17.38
N LEU A 35 -1.70 -5.19 -17.63
CA LEU A 35 -2.73 -4.49 -16.86
C LEU A 35 -3.58 -5.51 -16.06
N PRO A 36 -3.03 -6.15 -15.03
CA PRO A 36 -3.69 -7.28 -14.37
C PRO A 36 -4.92 -6.90 -13.56
N VAL A 37 -5.13 -5.61 -13.32
CA VAL A 37 -6.23 -5.12 -12.48
C VAL A 37 -7.07 -4.12 -13.25
N ARG A 38 -8.33 -4.48 -13.49
CA ARG A 38 -9.31 -3.58 -14.11
C ARG A 38 -9.88 -2.62 -13.06
N GLU A 39 -10.20 -1.39 -13.47
CA GLU A 39 -10.76 -0.31 -12.64
C GLU A 39 -12.08 -0.64 -11.89
N LYS A 40 -12.69 -1.80 -12.14
CA LYS A 40 -13.94 -2.22 -11.49
C LYS A 40 -13.79 -2.63 -10.01
N VAL A 41 -12.58 -2.65 -9.49
CA VAL A 41 -12.35 -2.95 -8.06
C VAL A 41 -12.55 -1.66 -7.26
N ARG A 42 -13.61 -1.63 -6.44
CA ARG A 42 -13.83 -0.52 -5.52
C ARG A 42 -12.78 -0.54 -4.41
N SER A 43 -12.19 0.62 -4.13
CA SER A 43 -11.37 0.82 -2.94
C SER A 43 -12.16 0.45 -1.68
N LYS A 44 -11.47 -0.04 -0.66
CA LYS A 44 -12.10 -0.27 0.64
C LYS A 44 -12.18 1.09 1.33
N GLU A 45 -13.40 1.57 1.57
CA GLU A 45 -13.65 2.77 2.34
C GLU A 45 -13.84 2.41 3.81
N LYS A 46 -13.17 3.13 4.67
CA LYS A 46 -13.43 3.14 6.10
C LYS A 46 -14.14 4.43 6.44
N ARG A 47 -15.34 4.33 7.00
CA ARG A 47 -16.12 5.48 7.42
C ARG A 47 -15.90 5.70 8.91
N ARG A 48 -15.61 6.95 9.28
CA ARG A 48 -15.45 7.38 10.65
C ARG A 48 -16.46 8.46 10.96
N ILE A 49 -17.00 8.42 12.16
CA ILE A 49 -17.91 9.45 12.68
C ILE A 49 -17.09 10.30 13.62
N LEU A 50 -17.07 11.59 13.36
CA LEU A 50 -16.32 12.59 14.13
C LEU A 50 -17.27 13.60 14.72
N LEU A 51 -17.03 14.02 15.96
CA LEU A 51 -17.72 15.15 16.57
C LEU A 51 -17.28 16.44 15.88
N ASN A 52 -18.23 17.32 15.55
CA ASN A 52 -17.97 18.58 14.83
C ASN A 52 -18.29 19.83 15.68
N ILE A 53 -18.76 19.63 16.90
CA ILE A 53 -19.01 20.66 17.91
C ILE A 53 -18.14 20.40 19.14
N ASN A 54 -18.07 21.35 20.07
CA ASN A 54 -17.31 21.12 21.29
C ASN A 54 -18.03 20.11 22.22
N GLU A 55 -17.27 19.55 23.16
CA GLU A 55 -17.75 18.48 24.06
C GLU A 55 -18.90 18.95 24.95
N GLU A 56 -18.84 20.19 25.45
CA GLU A 56 -19.87 20.77 26.32
C GLU A 56 -21.21 20.91 25.59
N GLU A 57 -21.19 21.40 24.36
CA GLU A 57 -22.37 21.49 23.50
C GLU A 57 -22.92 20.09 23.13
N ALA A 58 -22.05 19.10 22.92
CA ALA A 58 -22.48 17.75 22.64
C ALA A 58 -23.15 17.08 23.82
N ILE A 59 -22.66 17.30 25.06
CA ILE A 59 -23.29 16.82 26.30
C ILE A 59 -24.65 17.46 26.50
N ALA A 60 -24.73 18.79 26.39
CA ALA A 60 -25.99 19.52 26.53
C ALA A 60 -27.04 19.07 25.50
N LEU A 61 -26.63 18.83 24.27
CA LEU A 61 -27.50 18.32 23.23
C LEU A 61 -27.93 16.87 23.51
N ALA A 62 -27.04 16.02 24.01
CA ALA A 62 -27.38 14.66 24.38
C ALA A 62 -28.47 14.61 25.49
N GLU A 63 -28.35 15.43 26.50
CA GLU A 63 -29.37 15.55 27.56
C GLU A 63 -30.74 16.02 27.04
N LYS A 64 -30.72 16.98 26.11
CA LYS A 64 -31.95 17.47 25.47
C LYS A 64 -32.61 16.38 24.63
N LEU A 65 -31.81 15.59 23.89
CA LEU A 65 -32.30 14.48 23.08
C LEU A 65 -32.84 13.32 23.92
N GLU A 66 -32.30 13.08 25.10
CA GLU A 66 -32.81 12.09 26.05
C GLU A 66 -34.21 12.44 26.53
N LYS A 67 -34.42 13.71 26.89
CA LYS A 67 -35.73 14.23 27.30
C LYS A 67 -36.76 14.15 26.17
N SER A 68 -36.36 14.30 24.92
CA SER A 68 -37.21 14.25 23.74
C SER A 68 -37.42 12.85 23.13
N ARG A 69 -37.16 11.76 23.87
CA ARG A 69 -37.26 10.36 23.46
C ARG A 69 -36.33 9.94 22.29
N CYS A 70 -35.38 10.78 21.91
CA CYS A 70 -34.37 10.47 20.85
C CYS A 70 -33.14 9.75 21.43
N LYS A 71 -33.36 8.74 22.26
CA LYS A 71 -32.30 8.01 22.99
C LYS A 71 -31.15 7.46 22.13
N ALA A 72 -31.45 7.07 20.91
CA ALA A 72 -30.40 6.54 19.99
C ALA A 72 -29.39 7.63 19.60
N ARG A 73 -29.85 8.86 19.31
CA ARG A 73 -28.96 10.00 18.99
C ARG A 73 -28.16 10.44 20.22
N ALA A 74 -28.79 10.47 21.41
CA ALA A 74 -28.12 10.82 22.65
C ALA A 74 -26.96 9.82 22.94
N ARG A 75 -27.19 8.51 22.77
CA ARG A 75 -26.13 7.50 22.93
C ARG A 75 -24.92 7.71 22.02
N ILE A 76 -25.15 8.11 20.77
CA ILE A 76 -24.08 8.39 19.82
C ILE A 76 -23.25 9.59 20.31
N LEU A 77 -23.90 10.68 20.73
CA LEU A 77 -23.20 11.86 21.22
C LEU A 77 -22.38 11.56 22.47
N ARG A 78 -22.93 10.81 23.42
CA ARG A 78 -22.14 10.38 24.59
C ARG A 78 -20.93 9.53 24.24
N ALA A 79 -21.11 8.56 23.33
CA ALA A 79 -20.00 7.75 22.87
C ALA A 79 -18.92 8.58 22.13
N LEU A 80 -19.31 9.64 21.43
CA LEU A 80 -18.39 10.58 20.79
C LEU A 80 -17.71 11.54 21.78
N CYS A 81 -18.35 11.86 22.92
CA CYS A 81 -17.69 12.59 24.00
C CYS A 81 -16.63 11.74 24.72
N GLU A 82 -16.88 10.43 24.89
CA GLU A 82 -15.89 9.52 25.47
C GLU A 82 -14.73 9.25 24.50
N LYS A 83 -15.05 9.11 23.20
CA LYS A 83 -14.09 8.85 22.13
C LYS A 83 -14.44 9.72 20.92
N PRO A 84 -13.69 10.81 20.66
CA PRO A 84 -14.01 11.81 19.63
C PRO A 84 -14.14 11.28 18.20
N GLU A 85 -13.74 10.03 17.99
CA GLU A 85 -13.78 9.32 16.71
C GLU A 85 -14.34 7.92 16.90
N LEU A 86 -15.38 7.55 16.14
CA LEU A 86 -15.95 6.20 16.13
C LEU A 86 -15.86 5.59 14.72
N ASP A 87 -15.50 4.31 14.65
CA ASP A 87 -15.63 3.55 13.42
C ASP A 87 -17.12 3.33 13.10
N TYR A 88 -17.54 3.69 11.88
CA TYR A 88 -18.95 3.61 11.47
C TYR A 88 -19.50 2.19 11.58
N THR A 89 -18.72 1.17 11.19
CA THR A 89 -19.17 -0.23 11.20
C THR A 89 -19.29 -0.78 12.61
N GLU A 90 -18.32 -0.47 13.48
CA GLU A 90 -18.35 -0.86 14.88
C GLU A 90 -19.49 -0.15 15.63
N ALA A 91 -19.64 1.15 15.40
CA ALA A 91 -20.68 1.94 16.03
C ALA A 91 -22.09 1.52 15.54
N ALA A 92 -22.26 1.19 14.26
CA ALA A 92 -23.52 0.63 13.75
C ALA A 92 -23.88 -0.68 14.44
N LYS A 93 -22.89 -1.56 14.64
CA LYS A 93 -23.09 -2.87 15.27
C LYS A 93 -23.36 -2.76 16.79
N ASN A 94 -22.57 -1.94 17.50
CA ASN A 94 -22.60 -1.87 18.96
C ASN A 94 -23.67 -0.92 19.50
N LEU A 95 -23.97 0.17 18.78
CA LEU A 95 -24.93 1.18 19.21
C LEU A 95 -26.27 1.10 18.45
N GLY A 96 -26.42 0.14 17.55
CA GLY A 96 -27.64 -0.03 16.75
C GLY A 96 -27.95 1.16 15.84
N MET A 97 -26.91 1.79 15.28
CA MET A 97 -27.05 3.00 14.49
C MET A 97 -27.55 2.68 13.07
N THR A 98 -28.52 3.46 12.65
CA THR A 98 -29.04 3.48 11.28
C THR A 98 -28.78 4.84 10.65
N SER A 99 -28.83 4.93 9.33
CA SER A 99 -28.70 6.20 8.61
C SER A 99 -29.76 7.22 9.05
N SER A 100 -30.96 6.76 9.41
CA SER A 100 -32.03 7.65 9.93
C SER A 100 -31.73 8.29 11.27
N VAL A 101 -30.84 7.70 12.08
CA VAL A 101 -30.38 8.26 13.34
C VAL A 101 -29.22 9.25 13.13
N LEU A 102 -28.34 8.97 12.18
CA LEU A 102 -27.15 9.81 11.91
C LEU A 102 -27.47 11.04 11.06
N ASN A 103 -28.30 10.90 10.02
CA ASN A 103 -28.55 11.97 9.06
C ASN A 103 -28.98 13.29 9.73
N PRO A 104 -29.90 13.32 10.72
CA PRO A 104 -30.26 14.57 11.36
C PRO A 104 -29.12 15.22 12.17
N LEU A 105 -28.18 14.44 12.69
CA LEU A 105 -27.01 14.98 13.40
C LEU A 105 -25.97 15.52 12.40
N VAL A 106 -25.88 14.93 11.21
CA VAL A 106 -25.03 15.42 10.12
C VAL A 106 -25.62 16.71 9.54
N GLU A 107 -26.95 16.74 9.27
CA GLU A 107 -27.65 17.91 8.72
C GLU A 107 -27.57 19.12 9.67
N GLN A 108 -27.57 18.87 10.99
CA GLN A 108 -27.41 19.91 12.01
C GLN A 108 -25.95 20.32 12.22
N GLY A 109 -24.99 19.69 11.50
CA GLY A 109 -23.56 19.99 11.65
C GLY A 109 -22.93 19.53 12.96
N VAL A 110 -23.64 18.71 13.76
CA VAL A 110 -23.19 18.21 15.06
C VAL A 110 -22.10 17.15 14.91
N ILE A 111 -22.24 16.30 13.91
CA ILE A 111 -21.26 15.27 13.56
C ILE A 111 -20.91 15.38 12.07
N ARG A 112 -19.74 14.87 11.70
CA ARG A 112 -19.35 14.67 10.32
C ARG A 112 -18.99 13.20 10.08
N ILE A 113 -19.32 12.69 8.89
CA ILE A 113 -18.89 11.36 8.45
C ILE A 113 -17.73 11.56 7.51
N GLN A 114 -16.55 11.14 7.93
CA GLN A 114 -15.35 11.13 7.12
C GLN A 114 -15.20 9.78 6.46
N GLN A 115 -15.00 9.76 5.14
CA GLN A 115 -14.69 8.55 4.38
C GLN A 115 -13.22 8.58 4.03
N ASP A 116 -12.47 7.62 4.56
CA ASP A 116 -11.06 7.46 4.22
C ASP A 116 -10.91 6.19 3.39
N GLU A 117 -10.20 6.30 2.29
CA GLU A 117 -9.78 5.12 1.55
C GLU A 117 -8.72 4.39 2.37
N VAL A 118 -8.98 3.13 2.65
CA VAL A 118 -8.05 2.28 3.41
C VAL A 118 -7.54 1.18 2.50
N TYR A 119 -6.24 1.19 2.27
CA TYR A 119 -5.60 0.11 1.53
C TYR A 119 -5.58 -1.19 2.32
N ARG A 120 -5.84 -2.28 1.62
CA ARG A 120 -5.70 -3.62 2.16
C ARG A 120 -4.21 -3.97 2.17
N ILE A 121 -3.58 -3.86 3.33
CA ILE A 121 -2.16 -4.22 3.49
C ILE A 121 -2.06 -5.73 3.64
N PRO A 122 -1.21 -6.42 2.83
CA PRO A 122 -1.11 -7.88 2.83
C PRO A 122 -0.62 -8.48 4.14
N VAL A 123 0.10 -7.71 4.95
CA VAL A 123 0.59 -8.14 6.27
C VAL A 123 -0.32 -7.56 7.33
N LYS A 124 -1.18 -8.41 7.91
CA LYS A 124 -2.11 -8.01 8.97
C LYS A 124 -1.49 -8.27 10.34
N GLY A 125 -1.60 -7.27 11.22
CA GLY A 125 -1.82 -7.47 12.64
C GLY A 125 -0.65 -7.33 13.59
N GLU A 126 0.61 -7.41 13.20
CA GLU A 126 1.72 -7.19 14.12
C GLU A 126 2.58 -6.02 13.64
N ALA A 127 2.86 -5.09 14.54
CA ALA A 127 3.88 -4.07 14.30
C ALA A 127 5.22 -4.80 14.11
N ILE A 128 5.70 -4.89 12.87
CA ILE A 128 6.99 -5.51 12.59
C ILE A 128 8.06 -4.55 13.11
N PRO A 129 8.88 -4.98 14.09
CA PRO A 129 9.95 -4.13 14.62
C PRO A 129 10.88 -3.71 13.48
N ARG A 130 11.27 -2.45 13.47
CA ARG A 130 12.27 -1.99 12.51
C ARG A 130 13.61 -2.58 12.84
N GLU A 131 14.21 -3.25 11.87
CA GLU A 131 15.55 -3.81 11.94
C GLU A 131 16.52 -2.89 11.19
N LYS A 132 17.70 -2.67 11.73
CA LYS A 132 18.78 -2.02 10.98
C LYS A 132 19.53 -3.06 10.16
N LEU A 133 19.85 -2.71 8.92
CA LEU A 133 20.73 -3.54 8.12
C LEU A 133 22.09 -3.63 8.78
N SER A 134 22.62 -4.85 8.90
CA SER A 134 23.97 -5.08 9.43
C SER A 134 25.01 -4.43 8.51
N GLU A 135 26.13 -4.05 9.07
CA GLU A 135 27.26 -3.60 8.28
C GLU A 135 27.76 -4.72 7.36
N LEU A 136 28.16 -4.35 6.15
CA LEU A 136 28.73 -5.27 5.20
C LEU A 136 30.17 -5.62 5.57
N THR A 137 30.55 -6.88 5.38
CA THR A 137 31.96 -7.28 5.46
C THR A 137 32.75 -6.70 4.29
N GLU A 138 34.08 -6.65 4.42
CA GLU A 138 34.95 -6.11 3.35
C GLU A 138 34.76 -6.79 1.98
N PRO A 139 34.60 -8.13 1.88
CA PRO A 139 34.27 -8.76 0.61
C PRO A 139 32.92 -8.33 0.04
N GLN A 140 31.90 -8.14 0.91
CA GLN A 140 30.58 -7.69 0.48
C GLN A 140 30.58 -6.23 0.02
N LYS A 141 31.35 -5.36 0.69
CA LYS A 141 31.56 -3.97 0.25
C LYS A 141 32.18 -3.91 -1.15
N LYS A 142 33.22 -4.72 -1.41
CA LYS A 142 33.84 -4.79 -2.74
C LYS A 142 32.85 -5.18 -3.83
N VAL A 143 31.94 -6.14 -3.55
CA VAL A 143 30.86 -6.51 -4.50
C VAL A 143 29.90 -5.36 -4.71
N LEU A 144 29.52 -4.65 -3.65
CA LEU A 144 28.65 -3.49 -3.73
C LEU A 144 29.27 -2.39 -4.60
N ASP A 145 30.56 -2.08 -4.37
CA ASP A 145 31.30 -1.06 -5.11
C ASP A 145 31.38 -1.42 -6.62
N GLN A 146 31.64 -2.67 -6.96
CA GLN A 146 31.65 -3.14 -8.35
C GLN A 146 30.30 -2.96 -9.05
N ILE A 147 29.19 -3.21 -8.34
CA ILE A 147 27.84 -3.01 -8.87
C ILE A 147 27.58 -1.52 -9.09
N GLN A 148 27.98 -0.68 -8.15
CA GLN A 148 27.83 0.77 -8.27
C GLN A 148 28.66 1.36 -9.41
N GLU A 149 29.86 0.85 -9.65
CA GLU A 149 30.69 1.23 -10.80
C GLU A 149 30.02 0.85 -12.13
N GLU A 150 29.42 -0.35 -12.20
CA GLU A 150 28.67 -0.76 -13.41
C GLU A 150 27.45 0.14 -13.65
N TRP A 151 26.75 0.57 -12.58
CA TRP A 151 25.60 1.46 -12.70
C TRP A 151 25.95 2.90 -13.16
N LYS A 152 27.17 3.33 -12.98
CA LYS A 152 27.64 4.64 -13.45
C LYS A 152 27.93 4.68 -14.95
N ARG A 153 27.96 3.52 -15.61
CA ARG A 153 28.18 3.45 -17.06
C ARG A 153 26.99 4.02 -17.83
N GLU A 154 27.26 4.55 -18.98
CA GLU A 154 26.24 5.04 -19.91
C GLU A 154 25.23 3.96 -20.31
N SER A 155 25.68 2.72 -20.44
CA SER A 155 24.84 1.54 -20.70
C SER A 155 25.18 0.43 -19.71
N PRO A 156 24.54 0.42 -18.51
CA PRO A 156 24.83 -0.57 -17.49
C PRO A 156 24.34 -1.96 -17.90
N ARG A 157 25.16 -2.95 -17.61
CA ARG A 157 24.88 -4.35 -17.90
C ARG A 157 24.24 -5.04 -16.69
N PRO A 158 23.51 -6.14 -16.90
CA PRO A 158 23.06 -7.00 -15.80
C PRO A 158 24.24 -7.51 -14.99
N VAL A 159 24.12 -7.49 -13.65
CA VAL A 159 25.14 -7.97 -12.72
C VAL A 159 24.67 -9.25 -12.05
N LEU A 160 25.51 -10.28 -12.06
CA LEU A 160 25.28 -11.54 -11.34
C LEU A 160 26.08 -11.57 -10.04
N ILE A 161 25.37 -11.62 -8.89
CA ILE A 161 26.01 -11.88 -7.59
C ILE A 161 26.08 -13.39 -7.37
N HIS A 162 27.27 -13.96 -7.54
CA HIS A 162 27.53 -15.38 -7.35
C HIS A 162 28.12 -15.64 -5.96
N GLY A 163 27.68 -16.72 -5.29
CA GLY A 163 28.21 -17.12 -3.99
C GLY A 163 27.42 -18.29 -3.40
N VAL A 164 28.02 -18.99 -2.46
CA VAL A 164 27.38 -20.12 -1.74
C VAL A 164 26.22 -19.66 -0.88
N THR A 165 25.37 -20.60 -0.48
CA THR A 165 24.29 -20.33 0.48
C THR A 165 24.90 -19.84 1.80
N GLY A 166 24.33 -18.80 2.39
CA GLY A 166 24.85 -18.21 3.63
C GLY A 166 25.97 -17.18 3.45
N SER A 167 26.51 -16.94 2.24
CA SER A 167 27.55 -15.92 2.00
C SER A 167 27.11 -14.48 2.18
N GLY A 168 25.84 -14.25 2.53
CA GLY A 168 25.31 -12.91 2.75
C GLY A 168 24.91 -12.12 1.49
N LYS A 169 24.68 -12.80 0.36
CA LYS A 169 24.16 -12.15 -0.88
C LYS A 169 22.96 -11.26 -0.61
N THR A 170 22.08 -11.73 0.28
CA THR A 170 20.88 -10.98 0.70
C THR A 170 21.23 -9.62 1.29
N GLN A 171 22.28 -9.53 2.10
CA GLN A 171 22.70 -8.26 2.69
C GLN A 171 23.21 -7.28 1.65
N VAL A 172 23.93 -7.77 0.63
CA VAL A 172 24.44 -6.92 -0.45
C VAL A 172 23.29 -6.30 -1.24
N TYR A 173 22.32 -7.11 -1.72
CA TYR A 173 21.23 -6.53 -2.50
C TYR A 173 20.25 -5.72 -1.64
N MET A 174 20.12 -6.00 -0.33
CA MET A 174 19.35 -5.13 0.57
C MET A 174 20.00 -3.77 0.74
N LYS A 175 21.34 -3.73 0.81
CA LYS A 175 22.07 -2.47 0.88
C LYS A 175 21.97 -1.68 -0.43
N LEU A 176 21.94 -2.37 -1.57
CA LEU A 176 21.64 -1.74 -2.87
C LEU A 176 20.25 -1.12 -2.91
N ILE A 177 19.24 -1.86 -2.43
CA ILE A 177 17.85 -1.38 -2.37
C ILE A 177 17.79 -0.11 -1.48
N GLU A 178 18.42 -0.14 -0.32
CA GLU A 178 18.47 1.01 0.59
C GLU A 178 19.01 2.26 -0.12
N GLN A 179 20.13 2.15 -0.81
CA GLN A 179 20.75 3.25 -1.54
C GLN A 179 19.87 3.79 -2.67
N VAL A 180 19.19 2.91 -3.41
CA VAL A 180 18.27 3.31 -4.50
C VAL A 180 17.06 4.06 -3.94
N VAL A 181 16.52 3.58 -2.81
CA VAL A 181 15.39 4.20 -2.12
C VAL A 181 15.77 5.53 -1.48
N GLU A 182 16.98 5.67 -0.95
CA GLU A 182 17.51 6.94 -0.42
C GLU A 182 17.66 8.00 -1.53
N GLN A 183 17.93 7.58 -2.77
CA GLN A 183 17.95 8.45 -3.94
C GLN A 183 16.55 8.82 -4.45
N GLY A 184 15.48 8.42 -3.76
CA GLY A 184 14.10 8.66 -4.18
C GLY A 184 13.62 7.79 -5.35
N ARG A 185 14.40 6.78 -5.75
CA ARG A 185 14.08 5.86 -6.85
C ARG A 185 13.28 4.65 -6.35
N GLN A 186 12.74 3.90 -7.29
CA GLN A 186 11.89 2.74 -7.02
C GLN A 186 12.61 1.44 -7.38
N VAL A 187 12.19 0.34 -6.72
CA VAL A 187 12.81 -0.97 -6.85
C VAL A 187 11.75 -2.05 -7.02
N ILE A 188 11.96 -2.94 -7.98
CA ILE A 188 11.19 -4.17 -8.12
C ILE A 188 12.10 -5.34 -7.75
N VAL A 189 11.67 -6.14 -6.76
CA VAL A 189 12.38 -7.33 -6.31
C VAL A 189 11.61 -8.56 -6.74
N LEU A 190 12.15 -9.29 -7.69
CA LEU A 190 11.54 -10.52 -8.20
C LEU A 190 12.02 -11.73 -7.38
N ILE A 191 11.10 -12.38 -6.69
CA ILE A 191 11.35 -13.58 -5.88
C ILE A 191 10.41 -14.68 -6.37
N PRO A 192 10.91 -15.90 -6.63
CA PRO A 192 10.05 -17.05 -6.93
C PRO A 192 9.01 -17.23 -5.82
N GLU A 193 7.76 -17.57 -6.20
CA GLU A 193 6.64 -17.63 -5.26
C GLU A 193 6.88 -18.60 -4.11
N ILE A 194 7.55 -19.72 -4.39
CA ILE A 194 7.94 -20.72 -3.37
C ILE A 194 8.90 -20.16 -2.32
N SER A 195 9.68 -19.14 -2.67
CA SER A 195 10.65 -18.48 -1.79
C SER A 195 10.09 -17.22 -1.13
N LEU A 196 8.90 -16.80 -1.51
CA LEU A 196 8.20 -15.65 -0.93
C LEU A 196 7.49 -16.06 0.39
N THR A 197 8.29 -16.53 1.34
CA THR A 197 7.80 -16.97 2.64
C THR A 197 7.42 -15.79 3.54
N TYR A 198 6.64 -16.06 4.58
CA TYR A 198 6.32 -15.07 5.60
C TYR A 198 7.58 -14.41 6.21
N GLN A 199 8.62 -15.19 6.44
CA GLN A 199 9.90 -14.68 6.97
C GLN A 199 10.58 -13.70 5.99
N THR A 200 10.57 -14.03 4.68
CA THR A 200 11.12 -13.15 3.65
C THR A 200 10.36 -11.82 3.62
N VAL A 201 9.04 -11.88 3.61
CA VAL A 201 8.16 -10.71 3.64
C VAL A 201 8.40 -9.86 4.89
N ARG A 202 8.43 -10.50 6.06
CA ARG A 202 8.68 -9.84 7.35
C ARG A 202 10.01 -9.09 7.37
N ARG A 203 11.09 -9.67 6.80
CA ARG A 203 12.39 -9.00 6.69
C ARG A 203 12.33 -7.71 5.86
N PHE A 204 11.67 -7.74 4.71
CA PHE A 204 11.51 -6.54 3.88
C PHE A 204 10.75 -5.44 4.65
N TYR A 205 9.65 -5.79 5.31
CA TYR A 205 8.92 -4.82 6.14
C TYR A 205 9.73 -4.33 7.35
N GLY A 206 10.53 -5.21 7.98
CA GLY A 206 11.42 -4.83 9.09
C GLY A 206 12.45 -3.78 8.67
N TRP A 207 13.03 -3.93 7.49
CA TRP A 207 14.07 -2.99 7.01
C TRP A 207 13.49 -1.72 6.39
N PHE A 208 12.46 -1.83 5.60
CA PHE A 208 11.98 -0.71 4.77
C PHE A 208 10.62 -0.17 5.21
N GLY A 209 9.92 -0.83 6.12
CA GLY A 209 8.65 -0.39 6.67
C GLY A 209 7.56 -0.21 5.61
N GLU A 210 6.87 0.91 5.67
CA GLU A 210 5.75 1.23 4.79
C GLU A 210 6.12 1.49 3.33
N LYS A 211 7.41 1.69 3.04
CA LYS A 211 7.92 1.85 1.68
C LYS A 211 7.83 0.57 0.83
N VAL A 212 7.55 -0.58 1.48
CA VAL A 212 7.44 -1.89 0.84
C VAL A 212 6.00 -2.27 0.59
N SER A 213 5.78 -2.89 -0.54
CA SER A 213 4.60 -3.71 -0.78
C SER A 213 4.98 -5.08 -1.34
N VAL A 214 4.09 -6.05 -1.16
CA VAL A 214 4.30 -7.43 -1.58
C VAL A 214 3.14 -7.89 -2.45
N LEU A 215 3.46 -8.45 -3.60
CA LEU A 215 2.52 -9.17 -4.46
C LEU A 215 2.72 -10.68 -4.29
N ASN A 216 1.63 -11.43 -4.20
CA ASN A 216 1.62 -12.89 -4.25
C ASN A 216 0.30 -13.40 -4.85
N SER A 217 0.21 -14.70 -5.12
CA SER A 217 -0.99 -15.32 -5.70
C SER A 217 -2.19 -15.36 -4.75
N ARG A 218 -1.94 -15.25 -3.44
CA ARG A 218 -2.98 -15.29 -2.40
C ARG A 218 -3.73 -13.97 -2.24
N LEU A 219 -3.20 -12.89 -2.81
CA LEU A 219 -3.87 -11.59 -2.78
C LEU A 219 -5.15 -11.64 -3.60
N SER A 220 -6.24 -11.19 -3.01
CA SER A 220 -7.47 -10.90 -3.72
C SER A 220 -7.24 -9.82 -4.79
N LEU A 221 -8.14 -9.74 -5.76
CA LEU A 221 -8.07 -8.69 -6.80
C LEU A 221 -8.06 -7.28 -6.17
N GLY A 222 -8.81 -7.09 -5.07
CA GLY A 222 -8.85 -5.82 -4.35
C GLY A 222 -7.52 -5.46 -3.68
N GLU A 223 -6.90 -6.43 -3.00
CA GLU A 223 -5.60 -6.21 -2.38
C GLU A 223 -4.53 -5.90 -3.43
N ARG A 224 -4.52 -6.62 -4.55
CA ARG A 224 -3.59 -6.36 -5.65
C ARG A 224 -3.79 -4.97 -6.27
N TYR A 225 -5.05 -4.58 -6.46
CA TYR A 225 -5.38 -3.24 -6.95
C TYR A 225 -4.87 -2.16 -6.00
N ASP A 226 -5.09 -2.32 -4.69
CA ASP A 226 -4.65 -1.36 -3.70
C ASP A 226 -3.11 -1.22 -3.71
N GLN A 227 -2.35 -2.32 -3.88
CA GLN A 227 -0.89 -2.25 -3.95
C GLN A 227 -0.40 -1.53 -5.23
N PHE A 228 -1.02 -1.79 -6.38
CA PHE A 228 -0.69 -1.07 -7.61
C PHE A 228 -1.04 0.41 -7.54
N ARG A 229 -2.15 0.76 -6.91
CA ARG A 229 -2.55 2.14 -6.70
C ARG A 229 -1.55 2.88 -5.81
N ARG A 230 -1.11 2.27 -4.70
CA ARG A 230 -0.06 2.82 -3.83
C ARG A 230 1.25 3.03 -4.58
N ALA A 231 1.62 2.10 -5.45
CA ALA A 231 2.80 2.23 -6.31
C ALA A 231 2.67 3.44 -7.26
N LYS A 232 1.54 3.56 -7.96
CA LYS A 232 1.25 4.67 -8.89
C LYS A 232 1.22 6.03 -8.18
N GLN A 233 0.80 6.08 -6.93
CA GLN A 233 0.74 7.31 -6.11
C GLN A 233 2.08 7.64 -5.43
N GLY A 234 3.09 6.79 -5.58
CA GLY A 234 4.41 7.00 -4.97
C GLY A 234 4.47 6.73 -3.46
N GLU A 235 3.42 6.12 -2.87
CA GLU A 235 3.38 5.79 -1.45
C GLU A 235 4.33 4.64 -1.10
N ILE A 236 4.67 3.81 -2.06
CA ILE A 236 5.65 2.75 -1.92
C ILE A 236 6.79 2.93 -2.92
N GLN A 237 7.97 2.51 -2.53
CA GLN A 237 9.17 2.57 -3.36
C GLN A 237 9.71 1.17 -3.70
N ILE A 238 9.27 0.14 -3.00
CA ILE A 238 9.75 -1.23 -3.18
C ILE A 238 8.55 -2.15 -3.40
N MET A 239 8.54 -2.84 -4.54
CA MET A 239 7.59 -3.91 -4.82
C MET A 239 8.31 -5.24 -4.82
N VAL A 240 7.89 -6.15 -3.94
CA VAL A 240 8.42 -7.51 -3.83
C VAL A 240 7.39 -8.49 -4.32
N GLY A 241 7.77 -9.40 -5.19
CA GLY A 241 6.82 -10.42 -5.65
C GLY A 241 7.35 -11.35 -6.74
N PRO A 242 6.50 -12.26 -7.24
CA PRO A 242 6.84 -13.13 -8.34
C PRO A 242 6.88 -12.34 -9.66
N ARG A 243 6.96 -13.02 -10.78
CA ARG A 243 7.04 -12.41 -12.11
C ARG A 243 6.01 -11.32 -12.39
N SER A 244 4.81 -11.44 -11.80
CA SER A 244 3.74 -10.42 -11.95
C SER A 244 4.09 -9.07 -11.31
N ALA A 245 5.04 -9.01 -10.39
CA ALA A 245 5.51 -7.76 -9.81
C ALA A 245 6.27 -6.88 -10.82
N LEU A 246 6.76 -7.46 -11.93
CA LEU A 246 7.40 -6.71 -13.00
C LEU A 246 6.50 -5.62 -13.60
N PHE A 247 5.20 -5.81 -13.55
CA PHE A 247 4.20 -4.89 -14.11
C PHE A 247 3.70 -3.85 -13.10
N THR A 248 4.45 -3.61 -12.03
CA THR A 248 4.13 -2.56 -11.06
C THR A 248 4.21 -1.19 -11.75
N PRO A 249 3.19 -0.35 -11.62
CA PRO A 249 3.14 0.97 -12.27
C PRO A 249 3.97 2.01 -11.50
N PHE A 250 5.27 1.83 -11.53
CA PHE A 250 6.25 2.78 -10.99
C PHE A 250 6.59 3.89 -11.97
#